data_7e28e1f5b2dba36ff363af8af890f8d5
#
_entry.id   7e28e1f5b2dba36ff363af8af890f8d5
#
_cell.length_a   1.000
_cell.length_b   1.000
_cell.length_c   1.000
_cell.angle_alpha   90.00
_cell.angle_beta   90.00
_cell.angle_gamma   90.00
#
_symmetry.space_group_name_H-M   'P 1'
#
loop_
_entity.id
_entity.type
_entity.pdbx_description
1 polymer ?
#
loop_
_entity_poly.entity_id
_entity_poly.type
_entity_poly.pdbx_seq_one_letter_code
_entity_poly.pdbx_strand_id
1 'polypeptide(L)'
;MNLVGITNENEFYTNHYLSEIFEKDTSDQISSWQEKENEDESYKTPFKRLRGIGPSYLEPLKELNKKSSKTEDKIKAQREFMRAFLDIFDYEYKQESIEIDEFSVPLLSKVTKSDGLPYLYIVESFCDEECDILTTTLKKEQLQELDTLNCELNFDSIITSHIFTQNFPPRWVMVVNAYQIV
;
A
#
# COMPACT_ATOMS: atom_id res chain seq x y z
N MET A 1 -22.63 -10.15 0.11
CA MET A 1 -21.70 -9.52 -0.88
C MET A 1 -20.64 -10.53 -1.29
N ASN A 2 -20.28 -10.64 -2.58
CA ASN A 2 -19.17 -11.50 -3.00
C ASN A 2 -17.91 -10.61 -3.11
N LEU A 3 -17.01 -10.72 -2.14
CA LEU A 3 -15.78 -9.92 -2.06
C LEU A 3 -14.70 -10.52 -2.98
N VAL A 4 -14.87 -10.39 -4.27
CA VAL A 4 -13.88 -10.87 -5.25
C VAL A 4 -12.58 -10.08 -5.12
N GLY A 5 -11.45 -10.78 -4.99
CA GLY A 5 -10.12 -10.17 -4.88
C GLY A 5 -9.72 -9.78 -3.46
N ILE A 6 -10.54 -10.09 -2.45
CA ILE A 6 -10.20 -9.90 -1.04
C ILE A 6 -10.03 -11.26 -0.38
N THR A 7 -8.87 -11.49 0.20
CA THR A 7 -8.59 -12.64 1.07
C THR A 7 -8.57 -12.16 2.52
N ASN A 8 -9.32 -12.85 3.38
CA ASN A 8 -9.36 -12.56 4.81
C ASN A 8 -8.55 -13.62 5.54
N GLU A 9 -7.36 -13.27 5.95
CA GLU A 9 -6.46 -14.19 6.64
C GLU A 9 -6.66 -14.12 8.15
N ASN A 10 -6.50 -15.28 8.80
CA ASN A 10 -6.63 -15.43 10.25
C ASN A 10 -7.96 -14.90 10.81
N GLU A 11 -9.01 -14.83 9.98
CA GLU A 11 -10.34 -14.34 10.39
C GLU A 11 -10.31 -12.96 11.07
N PHE A 12 -9.40 -12.07 10.63
CA PHE A 12 -9.29 -10.70 11.17
C PHE A 12 -10.65 -9.98 11.15
N TYR A 13 -11.41 -10.16 10.08
CA TYR A 13 -12.83 -9.87 10.03
C TYR A 13 -13.63 -11.18 10.00
N THR A 14 -14.68 -11.28 10.82
CA THR A 14 -15.55 -12.45 10.74
C THR A 14 -16.25 -12.51 9.38
N ASN A 15 -16.52 -13.71 8.88
CA ASN A 15 -17.28 -13.89 7.64
C ASN A 15 -18.67 -13.22 7.73
N HIS A 16 -19.30 -13.24 8.90
CA HIS A 16 -20.57 -12.55 9.15
C HIS A 16 -20.43 -11.03 8.95
N TYR A 17 -19.36 -10.43 9.49
CA TYR A 17 -19.10 -9.00 9.30
C TYR A 17 -18.96 -8.66 7.80
N LEU A 18 -18.13 -9.39 7.09
CA LEU A 18 -17.86 -9.13 5.67
C LEU A 18 -19.10 -9.34 4.79
N SER A 19 -19.96 -10.33 5.09
CA SER A 19 -21.13 -10.62 4.27
C SER A 19 -22.34 -9.76 4.57
N GLU A 20 -22.57 -9.39 5.85
CA GLU A 20 -23.82 -8.80 6.30
C GLU A 20 -23.69 -7.34 6.80
N ILE A 21 -22.52 -6.97 7.32
CA ILE A 21 -22.36 -5.70 8.03
C ILE A 21 -21.51 -4.70 7.21
N PHE A 22 -20.47 -5.17 6.56
CA PHE A 22 -19.48 -4.33 5.88
C PHE A 22 -20.09 -3.35 4.86
N GLU A 23 -21.04 -3.82 4.06
CA GLU A 23 -21.72 -2.97 3.07
C GLU A 23 -22.48 -1.82 3.73
N LYS A 24 -23.13 -2.09 4.88
CA LYS A 24 -23.84 -1.07 5.64
C LYS A 24 -22.88 -0.07 6.30
N ASP A 25 -21.80 -0.55 6.90
CA ASP A 25 -20.81 0.30 7.56
C ASP A 25 -20.08 1.23 6.59
N THR A 26 -19.94 0.81 5.33
CA THR A 26 -19.30 1.63 4.28
C THR A 26 -20.27 2.51 3.50
N SER A 27 -21.58 2.32 3.66
CA SER A 27 -22.62 3.02 2.88
C SER A 27 -22.58 4.54 3.04
N ASP A 28 -22.34 5.03 4.24
CA ASP A 28 -22.29 6.47 4.52
C ASP A 28 -21.10 7.13 3.83
N GLN A 29 -19.97 6.44 3.81
CA GLN A 29 -18.78 6.92 3.10
C GLN A 29 -18.99 6.94 1.58
N ILE A 30 -19.60 5.90 1.03
CA ILE A 30 -19.94 5.82 -0.39
C ILE A 30 -20.92 6.93 -0.77
N SER A 31 -21.95 7.16 0.05
CA SER A 31 -22.93 8.24 -0.14
C SER A 31 -22.27 9.61 -0.12
N SER A 32 -21.36 9.85 0.83
CA SER A 32 -20.61 11.11 0.93
C SER A 32 -19.77 11.37 -0.33
N TRP A 33 -19.14 10.35 -0.91
CA TRP A 33 -18.42 10.50 -2.18
C TRP A 33 -19.36 10.82 -3.36
N GLN A 34 -20.55 10.22 -3.39
CA GLN A 34 -21.55 10.50 -4.43
C GLN A 34 -22.13 11.91 -4.30
N GLU A 35 -22.38 12.38 -3.08
CA GLU A 35 -22.82 13.74 -2.82
C GLU A 35 -21.78 14.77 -3.31
N LYS A 36 -20.51 14.58 -2.94
CA LYS A 36 -19.43 15.43 -3.43
C LYS A 36 -19.35 15.48 -4.96
N GLU A 37 -19.54 14.35 -5.63
CA GLU A 37 -19.52 14.29 -7.10
C GLU A 37 -20.73 15.01 -7.72
N ASN A 38 -21.88 15.04 -7.03
CA ASN A 38 -23.05 15.77 -7.49
C ASN A 38 -22.91 17.28 -7.27
N GLU A 39 -22.20 17.71 -6.24
CA GLU A 39 -21.97 19.12 -5.90
C GLU A 39 -20.83 19.73 -6.72
N ASP A 40 -19.84 18.94 -7.10
CA ASP A 40 -18.66 19.36 -7.84
C ASP A 40 -18.41 18.45 -9.05
N GLU A 41 -18.70 18.93 -10.25
CA GLU A 41 -18.48 18.18 -11.50
C GLU A 41 -17.00 17.80 -11.74
N SER A 42 -16.06 18.53 -11.14
CA SER A 42 -14.63 18.23 -11.24
C SER A 42 -14.20 17.07 -10.37
N TYR A 43 -14.92 16.81 -9.25
CA TYR A 43 -14.66 15.69 -8.37
C TYR A 43 -15.15 14.38 -9.00
N LYS A 44 -14.35 13.33 -8.89
CA LYS A 44 -14.73 11.96 -9.25
C LYS A 44 -14.56 11.05 -8.07
N THR A 45 -15.55 10.18 -7.83
CA THR A 45 -15.48 9.20 -6.77
C THR A 45 -14.24 8.31 -6.91
N PRO A 46 -13.64 7.78 -5.82
CA PRO A 46 -12.49 6.89 -5.87
C PRO A 46 -12.68 5.72 -6.84
N PHE A 47 -13.88 5.16 -6.90
CA PHE A 47 -14.21 4.09 -7.85
C PHE A 47 -14.05 4.51 -9.32
N LYS A 48 -14.52 5.71 -9.69
CA LYS A 48 -14.38 6.23 -11.06
C LYS A 48 -12.93 6.57 -11.38
N ARG A 49 -12.20 7.14 -10.41
CA ARG A 49 -10.76 7.43 -10.53
C ARG A 49 -9.98 6.13 -10.72
N LEU A 50 -10.25 5.09 -9.93
CA LEU A 50 -9.61 3.78 -10.04
C LEU A 50 -9.84 3.14 -11.42
N ARG A 51 -11.09 3.18 -11.92
CA ARG A 51 -11.38 2.72 -13.29
C ARG A 51 -10.60 3.46 -14.35
N GLY A 52 -10.37 4.76 -14.14
CA GLY A 52 -9.62 5.60 -15.06
C GLY A 52 -8.16 5.24 -15.20
N ILE A 53 -7.51 4.76 -14.13
CA ILE A 53 -6.09 4.37 -14.16
C ILE A 53 -5.84 2.93 -14.61
N GLY A 54 -6.89 2.12 -14.80
CA GLY A 54 -6.73 0.72 -15.20
C GLY A 54 -5.81 0.51 -16.41
N PRO A 55 -5.94 1.27 -17.51
CA PRO A 55 -5.01 1.19 -18.64
C PRO A 55 -3.55 1.50 -18.27
N SER A 56 -3.31 2.47 -17.37
CA SER A 56 -1.97 2.87 -16.92
C SER A 56 -1.30 1.82 -16.06
N TYR A 57 -2.05 0.90 -15.46
CA TYR A 57 -1.53 -0.24 -14.70
C TYR A 57 -0.79 -1.25 -15.58
N LEU A 58 -1.18 -1.38 -16.84
CA LEU A 58 -0.60 -2.35 -17.76
C LEU A 58 0.86 -2.02 -18.14
N GLU A 59 1.25 -0.75 -18.13
CA GLU A 59 2.63 -0.35 -18.49
C GLU A 59 3.65 -0.76 -17.41
N PRO A 60 3.46 -0.46 -16.11
CA PRO A 60 4.31 -1.00 -15.04
C PRO A 60 4.38 -2.52 -15.06
N LEU A 61 3.26 -3.22 -15.25
CA LEU A 61 3.26 -4.68 -15.34
C LEU A 61 4.10 -5.21 -16.49
N LYS A 62 4.07 -4.56 -17.66
CA LYS A 62 4.94 -4.93 -18.78
C LYS A 62 6.41 -4.75 -18.42
N GLU A 63 6.77 -3.66 -17.74
CA GLU A 63 8.14 -3.40 -17.31
C GLU A 63 8.60 -4.43 -16.28
N LEU A 64 7.78 -4.72 -15.28
CA LEU A 64 8.04 -5.75 -14.26
C LEU A 64 8.30 -7.14 -14.89
N ASN A 65 7.53 -7.50 -15.92
CA ASN A 65 7.64 -8.79 -16.59
C ASN A 65 8.81 -8.87 -17.60
N LYS A 66 9.49 -7.75 -17.92
CA LYS A 66 10.67 -7.79 -18.79
C LYS A 66 11.87 -8.39 -18.06
N LYS A 67 12.35 -9.53 -18.54
CA LYS A 67 13.56 -10.18 -18.00
C LYS A 67 14.84 -9.37 -18.19
N SER A 68 14.87 -8.46 -19.15
CA SER A 68 16.06 -7.61 -19.46
C SER A 68 16.10 -6.32 -18.66
N SER A 69 15.04 -5.93 -17.99
CA SER A 69 14.99 -4.70 -17.20
C SER A 69 15.71 -4.86 -15.87
N LYS A 70 16.41 -3.82 -15.47
CA LYS A 70 17.07 -3.78 -14.16
C LYS A 70 16.02 -3.63 -13.05
N THR A 71 16.34 -4.12 -11.86
CA THR A 71 15.50 -3.99 -10.67
C THR A 71 15.13 -2.54 -10.37
N GLU A 72 16.07 -1.62 -10.50
CA GLU A 72 15.84 -0.18 -10.33
C GLU A 72 14.76 0.37 -11.27
N ASP A 73 14.78 -0.01 -12.55
CA ASP A 73 13.79 0.45 -13.54
C ASP A 73 12.40 -0.11 -13.21
N LYS A 74 12.35 -1.36 -12.77
CA LYS A 74 11.11 -2.02 -12.34
C LYS A 74 10.50 -1.34 -11.11
N ILE A 75 11.32 -1.08 -10.08
CA ILE A 75 10.88 -0.36 -8.86
C ILE A 75 10.39 1.04 -9.22
N LYS A 76 11.09 1.75 -10.11
CA LYS A 76 10.66 3.06 -10.58
C LYS A 76 9.29 3.00 -11.25
N ALA A 77 9.06 2.03 -12.13
CA ALA A 77 7.77 1.84 -12.79
C ALA A 77 6.65 1.52 -11.79
N GLN A 78 6.93 0.67 -10.79
CA GLN A 78 6.00 0.41 -9.68
C GLN A 78 5.64 1.70 -8.91
N ARG A 79 6.64 2.51 -8.57
CA ARG A 79 6.47 3.76 -7.82
C ARG A 79 5.66 4.80 -8.60
N GLU A 80 5.86 4.90 -9.91
CA GLU A 80 5.05 5.79 -10.76
C GLU A 80 3.56 5.40 -10.73
N PHE A 81 3.26 4.10 -10.81
CA PHE A 81 1.91 3.61 -10.65
C PHE A 81 1.36 3.85 -9.24
N MET A 82 2.14 3.52 -8.19
CA MET A 82 1.71 3.69 -6.81
C MET A 82 1.41 5.13 -6.45
N ARG A 83 2.12 6.10 -7.04
CA ARG A 83 1.80 7.52 -6.88
C ARG A 83 0.38 7.84 -7.37
N ALA A 84 0.03 7.39 -8.56
CA ALA A 84 -1.31 7.59 -9.12
C ALA A 84 -2.39 6.81 -8.35
N PHE A 85 -2.04 5.61 -7.89
CA PHE A 85 -2.95 4.77 -7.12
C PHE A 85 -3.28 5.37 -5.75
N LEU A 86 -2.28 5.81 -5.00
CA LEU A 86 -2.46 6.41 -3.67
C LEU A 86 -3.20 7.75 -3.73
N ASP A 87 -2.96 8.55 -4.78
CA ASP A 87 -3.69 9.80 -5.03
C ASP A 87 -5.21 9.58 -5.17
N ILE A 88 -5.65 8.43 -5.71
CA ILE A 88 -7.08 8.11 -5.82
C ILE A 88 -7.77 8.08 -4.46
N PHE A 89 -7.07 7.64 -3.43
CA PHE A 89 -7.56 7.51 -2.06
C PHE A 89 -7.18 8.70 -1.18
N ASP A 90 -6.68 9.78 -1.80
CA ASP A 90 -6.24 11.00 -1.14
C ASP A 90 -5.07 10.79 -0.14
N TYR A 91 -4.26 9.74 -0.37
CA TYR A 91 -2.99 9.56 0.34
C TYR A 91 -1.88 10.36 -0.33
N GLU A 92 -1.21 11.20 0.44
CA GLU A 92 -0.04 11.93 -0.06
C GLU A 92 1.11 10.96 -0.36
N TYR A 93 1.49 10.85 -1.63
CA TYR A 93 2.66 10.09 -2.02
C TYR A 93 3.93 10.86 -1.69
N LYS A 94 4.66 10.39 -0.68
CA LYS A 94 5.93 10.95 -0.27
C LYS A 94 6.89 9.84 0.08
N GLN A 95 7.89 9.63 -0.80
CA GLN A 95 8.94 8.69 -0.50
C GLN A 95 9.79 9.19 0.66
N GLU A 96 9.77 8.46 1.74
CA GLU A 96 10.61 8.70 2.90
C GLU A 96 11.04 7.35 3.51
N SER A 97 12.06 7.36 4.33
CA SER A 97 12.43 6.19 5.13
C SER A 97 12.21 6.51 6.59
N ILE A 98 11.75 5.52 7.33
CA ILE A 98 11.73 5.57 8.79
C ILE A 98 12.87 4.73 9.33
N GLU A 99 13.64 5.30 10.23
CA GLU A 99 14.66 4.57 10.97
C GLU A 99 14.02 3.86 12.16
N ILE A 100 14.22 2.56 12.26
CA ILE A 100 13.71 1.73 13.34
C ILE A 100 14.87 0.87 13.83
N ASP A 101 15.34 1.13 15.03
CA ASP A 101 16.55 0.53 15.57
C ASP A 101 17.75 0.76 14.62
N GLU A 102 18.27 -0.28 14.00
CA GLU A 102 19.35 -0.23 13.03
C GLU A 102 18.84 -0.37 11.57
N PHE A 103 17.51 -0.29 11.36
CA PHE A 103 16.88 -0.52 10.06
C PHE A 103 16.29 0.75 9.47
N SER A 104 16.35 0.85 8.16
CA SER A 104 15.64 1.86 7.38
C SER A 104 14.53 1.19 6.57
N VAL A 105 13.28 1.58 6.81
CA VAL A 105 12.09 1.02 6.12
C VAL A 105 11.55 2.05 5.15
N PRO A 106 11.47 1.74 3.83
CA PRO A 106 10.96 2.66 2.85
C PRO A 106 9.44 2.78 2.93
N LEU A 107 8.94 4.01 3.03
CA LEU A 107 7.53 4.35 2.98
C LEU A 107 7.19 5.06 1.67
N LEU A 108 6.00 4.77 1.15
CA LEU A 108 5.39 5.52 0.06
C LEU A 108 4.46 6.62 0.57
N SER A 109 3.94 6.44 1.78
CA SER A 109 3.08 7.42 2.44
C SER A 109 3.07 7.17 3.95
N LYS A 110 2.86 8.25 4.69
CA LYS A 110 2.69 8.23 6.15
C LYS A 110 1.52 9.12 6.54
N VAL A 111 0.53 8.53 7.18
CA VAL A 111 -0.59 9.28 7.74
C VAL A 111 -0.38 9.44 9.24
N THR A 112 -0.50 10.66 9.72
CA THR A 112 -0.42 11.00 11.14
C THR A 112 -1.75 11.52 11.65
N LYS A 113 -2.01 11.31 12.94
CA LYS A 113 -3.16 11.91 13.62
C LYS A 113 -2.91 13.42 13.87
N SER A 114 -3.95 14.12 14.34
CA SER A 114 -3.86 15.53 14.71
C SER A 114 -2.86 15.82 15.82
N ASP A 115 -2.54 14.84 16.67
CA ASP A 115 -1.53 14.90 17.72
C ASP A 115 -0.10 14.61 17.22
N GLY A 116 0.07 14.37 15.93
CA GLY A 116 1.36 14.05 15.30
C GLY A 116 1.78 12.59 15.41
N LEU A 117 1.02 11.73 16.11
CA LEU A 117 1.33 10.31 16.22
C LEU A 117 1.03 9.57 14.91
N PRO A 118 1.80 8.53 14.59
CA PRO A 118 1.57 7.76 13.38
C PRO A 118 0.22 7.02 13.44
N TYR A 119 -0.49 7.02 12.30
CA TYR A 119 -1.75 6.30 12.17
C TYR A 119 -1.67 5.16 11.16
N LEU A 120 -1.11 5.44 9.99
CA LEU A 120 -0.93 4.45 8.92
C LEU A 120 0.44 4.64 8.28
N TYR A 121 1.16 3.54 8.10
CA TYR A 121 2.34 3.47 7.23
C TYR A 121 1.99 2.68 5.98
N ILE A 122 2.33 3.21 4.81
CA ILE A 122 2.24 2.51 3.54
C ILE A 122 3.66 2.15 3.11
N VAL A 123 4.00 0.88 3.25
CA VAL A 123 5.34 0.33 3.07
C VAL A 123 5.45 -0.27 1.67
N GLU A 124 6.54 0.01 0.97
CA GLU A 124 6.81 -0.55 -0.34
C GLU A 124 7.45 -1.93 -0.24
N SER A 125 6.81 -2.94 -0.79
CA SER A 125 7.43 -4.23 -1.11
C SER A 125 7.71 -4.32 -2.62
N PHE A 126 8.65 -5.17 -3.00
CA PHE A 126 8.96 -5.44 -4.40
C PHE A 126 9.22 -6.92 -4.63
N CYS A 127 8.58 -7.47 -5.65
CA CYS A 127 8.91 -8.77 -6.24
C CYS A 127 8.77 -8.71 -7.77
N ASP A 128 9.55 -9.55 -8.44
CA ASP A 128 9.58 -9.62 -9.90
C ASP A 128 8.34 -10.33 -10.47
N GLU A 129 7.65 -11.12 -9.67
CA GLU A 129 6.47 -11.91 -10.01
C GLU A 129 5.51 -11.94 -8.82
N GLU A 130 4.31 -12.47 -9.03
CA GLU A 130 3.35 -12.65 -7.95
C GLU A 130 3.93 -13.57 -6.86
N CYS A 131 3.95 -13.08 -5.63
CA CYS A 131 4.54 -13.76 -4.49
C CYS A 131 3.76 -13.40 -3.22
N ASP A 132 3.98 -14.14 -2.14
CA ASP A 132 3.51 -13.70 -0.83
C ASP A 132 4.31 -12.47 -0.37
N ILE A 133 3.64 -11.33 -0.35
CA ILE A 133 4.25 -10.02 -0.07
C ILE A 133 4.93 -9.96 1.30
N LEU A 134 4.39 -10.65 2.32
CA LEU A 134 4.94 -10.64 3.69
C LEU A 134 6.22 -11.44 3.81
N THR A 135 6.41 -12.45 2.96
CA THR A 135 7.63 -13.28 2.95
C THR A 135 8.77 -12.67 2.13
N THR A 136 8.49 -11.61 1.39
CA THR A 136 9.54 -10.91 0.60
C THR A 136 10.48 -10.12 1.49
N THR A 137 11.71 -9.93 1.02
CA THR A 137 12.74 -9.12 1.69
C THR A 137 12.93 -7.79 1.00
N LEU A 138 13.40 -6.79 1.73
CA LEU A 138 13.78 -5.50 1.16
C LEU A 138 14.89 -5.67 0.13
N LYS A 139 14.76 -4.97 -1.00
CA LYS A 139 15.81 -4.86 -2.00
C LYS A 139 16.65 -3.61 -1.76
N LYS A 140 17.94 -3.69 -2.01
CA LYS A 140 18.85 -2.53 -1.86
C LYS A 140 18.39 -1.33 -2.68
N GLU A 141 17.82 -1.58 -3.84
CA GLU A 141 17.33 -0.56 -4.77
C GLU A 141 16.07 0.17 -4.28
N GLN A 142 15.43 -0.33 -3.23
CA GLN A 142 14.31 0.35 -2.56
C GLN A 142 14.79 1.40 -1.55
N LEU A 143 16.01 1.26 -1.04
CA LEU A 143 16.58 2.12 -0.02
C LEU A 143 17.26 3.34 -0.65
N GLN A 144 17.20 4.49 0.02
CA GLN A 144 17.88 5.72 -0.43
C GLN A 144 19.36 5.71 -0.08
N GLU A 145 19.74 4.99 0.97
CA GLU A 145 21.12 4.79 1.41
C GLU A 145 21.43 3.30 1.46
N LEU A 146 22.70 2.95 1.24
CA LEU A 146 23.18 1.56 1.24
C LEU A 146 23.23 1.01 2.67
N ASP A 147 22.09 0.70 3.22
CA ASP A 147 21.99 -0.06 4.46
C ASP A 147 21.90 -1.56 4.13
N THR A 148 23.00 -2.25 4.39
CA THR A 148 23.16 -3.68 4.07
C THR A 148 22.44 -4.60 5.06
N LEU A 149 22.08 -4.12 6.23
CA LEU A 149 21.48 -4.93 7.30
C LEU A 149 20.00 -5.28 7.02
N ASN A 150 19.29 -4.43 6.30
CA ASN A 150 17.86 -4.60 6.05
C ASN A 150 17.50 -5.69 5.03
N CYS A 151 18.45 -6.17 4.25
CA CYS A 151 18.16 -7.04 3.10
C CYS A 151 17.89 -8.51 3.47
N GLU A 152 17.98 -8.88 4.74
CA GLU A 152 17.78 -10.27 5.19
C GLU A 152 16.42 -10.48 5.87
N LEU A 153 15.77 -9.40 6.35
CA LEU A 153 14.48 -9.50 7.01
C LEU A 153 13.34 -9.46 6.00
N ASN A 154 12.37 -10.33 6.20
CA ASN A 154 11.11 -10.28 5.45
C ASN A 154 10.15 -9.24 6.05
N PHE A 155 9.13 -8.84 5.29
CA PHE A 155 8.18 -7.81 5.73
C PHE A 155 7.38 -8.22 6.95
N ASP A 156 7.05 -9.51 7.12
CA ASP A 156 6.39 -9.98 8.33
C ASP A 156 7.23 -9.67 9.58
N SER A 157 8.52 -10.01 9.55
CA SER A 157 9.45 -9.72 10.66
C SER A 157 9.65 -8.22 10.88
N ILE A 158 9.78 -7.43 9.80
CA ILE A 158 9.92 -5.96 9.89
C ILE A 158 8.71 -5.36 10.59
N ILE A 159 7.51 -5.79 10.22
CA ILE A 159 6.27 -5.24 10.76
C ILE A 159 6.08 -5.66 12.22
N THR A 160 6.17 -6.96 12.49
CA THR A 160 5.83 -7.52 13.81
C THR A 160 6.89 -7.23 14.86
N SER A 161 8.17 -7.32 14.50
CA SER A 161 9.27 -7.21 15.45
C SER A 161 9.90 -5.82 15.54
N HIS A 162 9.67 -4.94 14.54
CA HIS A 162 10.29 -3.63 14.52
C HIS A 162 9.26 -2.48 14.45
N ILE A 163 8.28 -2.51 13.54
CA ILE A 163 7.30 -1.41 13.43
C ILE A 163 6.36 -1.40 14.63
N PHE A 164 5.72 -2.51 14.96
CA PHE A 164 4.73 -2.57 16.04
C PHE A 164 5.33 -2.59 17.44
N THR A 165 6.63 -2.77 17.58
CA THR A 165 7.32 -2.73 18.90
C THR A 165 7.79 -1.32 19.29
N GLN A 166 7.63 -0.32 18.43
CA GLN A 166 7.98 1.07 18.72
C GLN A 166 7.17 1.62 19.90
N ASN A 167 7.70 2.64 20.57
CA ASN A 167 6.98 3.34 21.66
C ASN A 167 5.64 3.95 21.20
N PHE A 168 5.57 4.39 19.94
CA PHE A 168 4.38 4.95 19.32
C PHE A 168 4.19 4.31 17.94
N PRO A 169 3.73 3.04 17.88
CA PRO A 169 3.53 2.36 16.61
C PRO A 169 2.36 2.96 15.84
N PRO A 170 2.34 2.84 14.51
CA PRO A 170 1.15 3.14 13.74
C PRO A 170 0.02 2.19 14.13
N ARG A 171 -1.22 2.61 13.95
CA ARG A 171 -2.38 1.72 14.12
C ARG A 171 -2.45 0.68 13.00
N TRP A 172 -2.03 1.07 11.80
CA TRP A 172 -2.11 0.26 10.59
C TRP A 172 -0.79 0.29 9.84
N VAL A 173 -0.44 -0.82 9.27
CA VAL A 173 0.62 -0.95 8.26
C VAL A 173 -0.01 -1.58 7.03
N MET A 174 0.16 -0.93 5.89
CA MET A 174 -0.28 -1.43 4.59
C MET A 174 0.98 -1.73 3.78
N VAL A 175 1.19 -2.97 3.40
CA VAL A 175 2.30 -3.36 2.53
C VAL A 175 1.78 -3.45 1.10
N VAL A 176 2.43 -2.77 0.19
CA VAL A 176 1.97 -2.67 -1.20
C VAL A 176 3.07 -3.01 -2.20
N ASN A 177 2.67 -3.70 -3.24
CA ASN A 177 3.46 -3.88 -4.45
C ASN A 177 2.55 -3.84 -5.69
N ALA A 178 3.08 -4.13 -6.87
CA ALA A 178 2.31 -4.10 -8.11
C ALA A 178 1.19 -5.16 -8.20
N TYR A 179 1.20 -6.18 -7.35
CA TYR A 179 0.30 -7.33 -7.42
C TYR A 179 -0.68 -7.40 -6.25
N GLN A 180 -0.27 -6.92 -5.07
CA GLN A 180 -0.99 -7.13 -3.81
C GLN A 180 -0.94 -5.91 -2.90
N ILE A 181 -1.94 -5.83 -2.04
CA ILE A 181 -2.02 -4.92 -0.89
C ILE A 181 -2.39 -5.79 0.33
N VAL A 182 -1.57 -5.74 1.37
CA VAL A 182 -1.77 -6.48 2.64
C VAL A 182 -1.72 -5.52 3.81
#